data_529001500d02482969fc280a8f7ff049
#
_entry.id   529001500d02482969fc280a8f7ff049
#
_cell.length_a   1.000
_cell.length_b   1.000
_cell.length_c   1.000
_cell.angle_alpha   90.00
_cell.angle_beta   90.00
_cell.angle_gamma   90.00
#
_symmetry.space_group_name_H-M   'P 1'
#
loop_
_entity.id
_entity.type
_entity.pdbx_description
1 polymer ?
#
loop_
_entity_poly.entity_id
_entity_poly.type
_entity_poly.pdbx_seq_one_letter_code
_entity_poly.pdbx_strand_id
1 'polypeptide(L)'
;MHLGVNVPNYGPGTDPGVLREWGRIVEGLGFDLLMVSDHVVVTPDVAVRYPEPFFEPFTTLSWLAGMTTRIRLGTTVVVLPYRHPLLVARMARNLDELSGGRLVLGVGAGGARQEFEALGVPYAMRGKLTDECLTTLREAWGAKQIPLWIGGNSAAAIRRAIAFDAAWHPLRVTLAFLREAAAAGGPPRLAPRIALRMTASPDGDPGRLAGTGSLEQILDDLGELRRLGADTVVLDPYHGDPEETRRPDEAWRTLAAVATHWRTAS
;
A
#
# COMPACT_ATOMS: atom_id res chain seq x y z
N MET A 1 -1.10 -17.14 -2.02
CA MET A 1 -0.80 -15.76 -1.55
C MET A 1 -0.59 -14.89 -2.77
N HIS A 2 -1.30 -13.77 -2.85
CA HIS A 2 -1.17 -12.79 -3.94
C HIS A 2 0.04 -11.88 -3.73
N LEU A 3 0.59 -11.35 -4.82
CA LEU A 3 1.62 -10.32 -4.77
C LEU A 3 1.12 -9.02 -5.39
N GLY A 4 1.30 -7.93 -4.66
CA GLY A 4 1.03 -6.57 -5.13
C GLY A 4 2.29 -5.72 -5.18
N VAL A 5 2.19 -4.55 -5.81
CA VAL A 5 3.28 -3.58 -5.90
C VAL A 5 2.78 -2.21 -5.48
N ASN A 6 3.53 -1.51 -4.60
CA ASN A 6 3.35 -0.09 -4.39
C ASN A 6 4.10 0.67 -5.49
N VAL A 7 3.36 1.41 -6.30
CA VAL A 7 3.90 2.22 -7.39
C VAL A 7 4.08 3.65 -6.90
N PRO A 8 5.28 4.24 -7.04
CA PRO A 8 5.49 5.64 -6.72
C PRO A 8 4.62 6.53 -7.63
N ASN A 9 3.60 7.16 -7.05
CA ASN A 9 2.77 8.17 -7.70
C ASN A 9 3.23 9.61 -7.37
N TYR A 10 4.50 9.75 -7.04
CA TYR A 10 5.15 10.99 -6.60
C TYR A 10 6.61 11.01 -7.04
N GLY A 11 7.23 12.19 -6.88
CA GLY A 11 8.66 12.39 -7.04
C GLY A 11 9.07 12.85 -8.43
N PRO A 12 10.31 13.37 -8.55
CA PRO A 12 10.78 14.11 -9.73
C PRO A 12 10.89 13.27 -11.01
N GLY A 13 10.84 11.94 -10.90
CA GLY A 13 10.83 11.02 -12.04
C GLY A 13 9.45 10.50 -12.40
N THR A 14 8.40 10.97 -11.74
CA THR A 14 7.03 10.49 -11.97
C THR A 14 6.26 11.46 -12.86
N ASP A 15 5.75 10.94 -13.96
CA ASP A 15 4.86 11.62 -14.90
C ASP A 15 3.76 10.65 -15.40
N PRO A 16 2.77 11.11 -16.18
CA PRO A 16 1.74 10.22 -16.71
C PRO A 16 2.27 9.08 -17.59
N GLY A 17 3.39 9.27 -18.30
CA GLY A 17 4.02 8.24 -19.12
C GLY A 17 4.60 7.13 -18.24
N VAL A 18 5.35 7.50 -17.21
CA VAL A 18 5.94 6.57 -16.23
C VAL A 18 4.85 5.82 -15.45
N LEU A 19 3.79 6.49 -15.03
CA LEU A 19 2.66 5.83 -14.35
C LEU A 19 1.96 4.79 -15.24
N ARG A 20 1.78 5.11 -16.53
CA ARG A 20 1.24 4.16 -17.51
C ARG A 20 2.15 2.94 -17.66
N GLU A 21 3.44 3.17 -17.74
CA GLU A 21 4.42 2.10 -17.88
C GLU A 21 4.47 1.21 -16.64
N TRP A 22 4.37 1.78 -15.43
CA TRP A 22 4.17 1.03 -14.20
C TRP A 22 2.96 0.10 -14.28
N GLY A 23 1.79 0.61 -14.71
CA GLY A 23 0.58 -0.19 -14.87
C GLY A 23 0.80 -1.38 -15.83
N ARG A 24 1.40 -1.11 -17.00
CA ARG A 24 1.71 -2.10 -18.03
C ARG A 24 2.68 -3.18 -17.52
N ILE A 25 3.77 -2.77 -16.84
CA ILE A 25 4.80 -3.69 -16.37
C ILE A 25 4.28 -4.55 -15.22
N VAL A 26 3.65 -3.96 -14.21
CA VAL A 26 3.16 -4.69 -13.04
C VAL A 26 2.09 -5.72 -13.45
N GLU A 27 1.14 -5.33 -14.33
CA GLU A 27 0.15 -6.27 -14.87
C GLU A 27 0.81 -7.31 -15.79
N GLY A 28 1.76 -6.91 -16.63
CA GLY A 28 2.48 -7.79 -17.55
C GLY A 28 3.35 -8.82 -16.85
N LEU A 29 3.99 -8.45 -15.76
CA LEU A 29 4.73 -9.36 -14.89
C LEU A 29 3.80 -10.28 -14.08
N GLY A 30 2.48 -10.11 -14.14
CA GLY A 30 1.47 -10.96 -13.52
C GLY A 30 1.35 -10.76 -12.01
N PHE A 31 1.63 -9.58 -11.51
CA PHE A 31 1.22 -9.19 -10.16
C PHE A 31 -0.30 -9.07 -10.07
N ASP A 32 -0.83 -9.31 -8.86
CA ASP A 32 -2.26 -9.35 -8.61
C ASP A 32 -2.85 -7.98 -8.24
N LEU A 33 -2.02 -7.05 -7.76
CA LEU A 33 -2.45 -5.77 -7.20
C LEU A 33 -1.41 -4.66 -7.45
N LEU A 34 -1.90 -3.50 -7.91
CA LEU A 34 -1.14 -2.25 -8.01
C LEU A 34 -1.71 -1.27 -7.00
N MET A 35 -0.86 -0.66 -6.18
CA MET A 35 -1.26 0.31 -5.18
C MET A 35 -0.51 1.62 -5.33
N VAL A 36 -1.14 2.73 -4.90
CA VAL A 36 -0.54 4.06 -4.86
C VAL A 36 -0.74 4.70 -3.48
N SER A 37 0.11 5.68 -3.15
CA SER A 37 0.12 6.39 -1.87
C SER A 37 -0.75 7.65 -1.89
N ASP A 38 -1.02 8.24 -0.70
CA ASP A 38 -1.87 9.41 -0.54
C ASP A 38 -1.17 10.51 0.26
N HIS A 39 -1.07 11.69 -0.36
CA HIS A 39 -0.87 12.99 0.27
C HIS A 39 -1.70 14.02 -0.51
N VAL A 40 -2.35 14.94 0.20
CA VAL A 40 -3.19 15.99 -0.38
C VAL A 40 -2.40 17.28 -0.54
N VAL A 41 -1.55 17.56 0.45
CA VAL A 41 -0.66 18.72 0.47
C VAL A 41 0.75 18.25 0.76
N VAL A 42 1.66 18.46 -0.19
CA VAL A 42 3.07 18.11 0.00
C VAL A 42 3.74 19.19 0.82
N THR A 43 3.63 19.06 2.13
CA THR A 43 4.28 19.95 3.11
C THR A 43 5.78 19.66 3.24
N PRO A 44 6.61 20.55 3.81
CA PRO A 44 8.05 20.35 3.90
C PRO A 44 8.47 19.03 4.55
N ASP A 45 7.76 18.56 5.58
CA ASP A 45 8.03 17.26 6.22
C ASP A 45 7.67 16.07 5.32
N VAL A 46 6.65 16.20 4.48
CA VAL A 46 6.28 15.21 3.46
C VAL A 46 7.29 15.22 2.31
N ALA A 47 7.66 16.41 1.82
CA ALA A 47 8.53 16.60 0.66
C ALA A 47 9.92 15.98 0.81
N VAL A 48 10.42 15.83 2.02
CA VAL A 48 11.72 15.16 2.29
C VAL A 48 11.75 13.75 1.67
N ARG A 49 10.63 13.06 1.70
CA ARG A 49 10.54 11.67 1.27
C ARG A 49 9.62 11.48 0.08
N TYR A 50 8.59 12.31 -0.03
CA TYR A 50 7.52 12.21 -1.03
C TYR A 50 7.29 13.59 -1.71
N PRO A 51 8.26 14.09 -2.50
CA PRO A 51 8.15 15.40 -3.14
C PRO A 51 7.17 15.40 -4.31
N GLU A 52 6.85 16.62 -4.77
CA GLU A 52 6.11 16.84 -6.02
C GLU A 52 6.90 16.34 -7.26
N PRO A 53 6.19 16.00 -8.36
CA PRO A 53 4.73 15.93 -8.45
C PRO A 53 4.16 14.82 -7.56
N PHE A 54 2.99 15.03 -6.97
CA PHE A 54 2.27 14.00 -6.24
C PHE A 54 0.86 13.82 -6.85
N PHE A 55 0.61 12.66 -7.45
CA PHE A 55 -0.67 12.39 -8.12
C PHE A 55 -1.68 11.80 -7.14
N GLU A 56 -2.86 12.42 -7.03
CA GLU A 56 -3.94 12.04 -6.12
C GLU A 56 -4.42 10.60 -6.40
N PRO A 57 -4.57 9.75 -5.37
CA PRO A 57 -4.75 8.31 -5.55
C PRO A 57 -6.02 7.91 -6.30
N PHE A 58 -7.18 8.50 -6.01
CA PHE A 58 -8.44 8.12 -6.69
C PHE A 58 -8.42 8.50 -8.17
N THR A 59 -7.90 9.70 -8.47
CA THR A 59 -7.74 10.17 -9.85
C THR A 59 -6.76 9.28 -10.63
N THR A 60 -5.61 8.99 -10.03
CA THR A 60 -4.58 8.14 -10.64
C THR A 60 -5.09 6.72 -10.89
N LEU A 61 -5.72 6.11 -9.89
CA LEU A 61 -6.24 4.75 -10.03
C LEU A 61 -7.42 4.66 -11.00
N SER A 62 -8.29 5.70 -11.08
CA SER A 62 -9.37 5.75 -12.07
C SER A 62 -8.82 5.81 -13.50
N TRP A 63 -7.76 6.59 -13.69
CA TRP A 63 -7.07 6.67 -14.97
C TRP A 63 -6.39 5.35 -15.33
N LEU A 64 -5.69 4.71 -14.39
CA LEU A 64 -5.08 3.39 -14.58
C LEU A 64 -6.11 2.27 -14.79
N ALA A 65 -7.31 2.39 -14.20
CA ALA A 65 -8.40 1.43 -14.40
C ALA A 65 -8.80 1.30 -15.87
N GLY A 66 -8.78 2.42 -16.61
CA GLY A 66 -9.04 2.43 -18.06
C GLY A 66 -7.91 1.86 -18.93
N MET A 67 -6.73 1.63 -18.37
CA MET A 67 -5.54 1.14 -19.09
C MET A 67 -5.13 -0.28 -18.70
N THR A 68 -5.70 -0.82 -17.65
CA THR A 68 -5.44 -2.16 -17.12
C THR A 68 -6.70 -3.02 -17.21
N THR A 69 -6.56 -4.34 -17.30
CA THR A 69 -7.70 -5.22 -17.55
C THR A 69 -7.97 -6.21 -16.42
N ARG A 70 -6.95 -6.68 -15.71
CA ARG A 70 -7.04 -7.77 -14.73
C ARG A 70 -6.55 -7.38 -13.35
N ILE A 71 -5.48 -6.58 -13.31
CA ILE A 71 -4.84 -6.23 -12.04
C ILE A 71 -5.80 -5.48 -11.13
N ARG A 72 -5.82 -5.86 -9.85
CA ARG A 72 -6.54 -5.11 -8.82
C ARG A 72 -5.83 -3.77 -8.59
N LEU A 73 -6.60 -2.77 -8.19
CA LEU A 73 -6.12 -1.42 -7.96
C LEU A 73 -6.36 -1.05 -6.50
N GLY A 74 -5.40 -0.42 -5.86
CA GLY A 74 -5.57 -0.13 -4.44
C GLY A 74 -4.81 1.09 -3.95
N THR A 75 -5.13 1.49 -2.75
CA THR A 75 -4.47 2.59 -2.05
C THR A 75 -3.66 2.09 -0.86
N THR A 76 -2.46 2.66 -0.64
CA THR A 76 -1.57 2.27 0.46
C THR A 76 -0.92 3.50 1.11
N VAL A 77 -1.68 4.31 1.88
CA VAL A 77 -3.10 4.20 2.20
C VAL A 77 -3.77 5.57 2.07
N VAL A 78 -5.05 5.62 1.77
CA VAL A 78 -5.81 6.88 1.88
C VAL A 78 -5.87 7.31 3.33
N VAL A 79 -5.49 8.55 3.61
CA VAL A 79 -5.61 9.15 4.95
C VAL A 79 -7.05 9.65 5.13
N LEU A 80 -7.88 8.86 5.82
CA LEU A 80 -9.31 9.12 5.93
C LEU A 80 -9.66 10.51 6.48
N PRO A 81 -8.96 11.04 7.52
CA PRO A 81 -9.27 12.35 8.05
C PRO A 81 -9.06 13.54 7.09
N TYR A 82 -8.38 13.35 5.98
CA TYR A 82 -8.12 14.44 5.02
C TYR A 82 -9.31 14.80 4.13
N ARG A 83 -10.34 13.94 4.08
CA ARG A 83 -11.50 14.12 3.18
C ARG A 83 -12.81 13.87 3.91
N HIS A 84 -13.87 14.49 3.41
CA HIS A 84 -15.22 14.17 3.90
C HIS A 84 -15.56 12.70 3.65
N PRO A 85 -16.03 11.92 4.65
CA PRO A 85 -16.20 10.47 4.53
C PRO A 85 -17.18 10.06 3.41
N LEU A 86 -18.28 10.79 3.19
CA LEU A 86 -19.19 10.53 2.09
C LEU A 86 -18.55 10.76 0.71
N LEU A 87 -17.60 11.69 0.61
CA LEU A 87 -16.84 11.89 -0.62
C LEU A 87 -15.92 10.69 -0.89
N VAL A 88 -15.20 10.20 0.14
CA VAL A 88 -14.38 8.99 0.03
C VAL A 88 -15.23 7.79 -0.36
N ALA A 89 -16.39 7.60 0.28
CA ALA A 89 -17.34 6.52 -0.05
C ALA A 89 -17.77 6.57 -1.52
N ARG A 90 -18.07 7.76 -2.03
CA ARG A 90 -18.49 7.98 -3.43
C ARG A 90 -17.36 7.71 -4.42
N MET A 91 -16.16 8.27 -4.16
CA MET A 91 -14.99 8.05 -5.02
C MET A 91 -14.59 6.58 -5.09
N ALA A 92 -14.55 5.90 -3.93
CA ALA A 92 -14.25 4.47 -3.87
C ALA A 92 -15.29 3.64 -4.64
N ARG A 93 -16.60 3.93 -4.49
CA ARG A 93 -17.66 3.25 -5.24
C ARG A 93 -17.52 3.45 -6.74
N ASN A 94 -17.27 4.69 -7.18
CA ASN A 94 -17.11 4.99 -8.59
C ASN A 94 -15.88 4.26 -9.19
N LEU A 95 -14.75 4.28 -8.48
CA LEU A 95 -13.55 3.57 -8.92
C LEU A 95 -13.77 2.05 -8.96
N ASP A 96 -14.45 1.48 -7.96
CA ASP A 96 -14.80 0.05 -7.96
C ASP A 96 -15.65 -0.32 -9.18
N GLU A 97 -16.68 0.46 -9.48
CA GLU A 97 -17.55 0.23 -10.64
C GLU A 97 -16.83 0.45 -11.97
N LEU A 98 -16.09 1.54 -12.13
CA LEU A 98 -15.32 1.84 -13.34
C LEU A 98 -14.22 0.82 -13.62
N SER A 99 -13.66 0.23 -12.58
CA SER A 99 -12.64 -0.84 -12.71
C SER A 99 -13.25 -2.24 -12.85
N GLY A 100 -14.58 -2.41 -12.79
CA GLY A 100 -15.22 -3.72 -12.83
C GLY A 100 -15.03 -4.55 -11.54
N GLY A 101 -15.01 -3.89 -10.38
CA GLY A 101 -14.90 -4.55 -9.07
C GLY A 101 -13.47 -4.89 -8.66
N ARG A 102 -12.47 -4.18 -9.19
CA ARG A 102 -11.05 -4.44 -8.92
C ARG A 102 -10.45 -3.61 -7.78
N LEU A 103 -11.24 -2.76 -7.10
CA LEU A 103 -10.71 -1.90 -6.04
C LEU A 103 -10.43 -2.67 -4.74
N VAL A 104 -9.32 -2.30 -4.10
CA VAL A 104 -8.96 -2.56 -2.69
C VAL A 104 -8.72 -1.22 -2.02
N LEU A 105 -9.52 -0.85 -1.05
CA LEU A 105 -9.34 0.42 -0.36
C LEU A 105 -8.49 0.24 0.91
N GLY A 106 -7.20 0.55 0.79
CA GLY A 106 -6.33 0.69 1.95
C GLY A 106 -6.47 2.07 2.57
N VAL A 107 -6.69 2.13 3.89
CA VAL A 107 -6.94 3.38 4.61
C VAL A 107 -6.12 3.47 5.88
N GLY A 108 -5.86 4.70 6.35
CA GLY A 108 -5.10 4.95 7.56
C GLY A 108 -5.48 6.25 8.26
N ALA A 109 -4.93 6.44 9.46
CA ALA A 109 -5.16 7.63 10.26
C ALA A 109 -4.23 8.82 9.91
N GLY A 110 -3.19 8.58 9.11
CA GLY A 110 -2.19 9.58 8.79
C GLY A 110 -1.20 9.90 9.91
N GLY A 111 -0.09 10.54 9.55
CA GLY A 111 1.00 10.86 10.47
C GLY A 111 1.68 12.21 10.21
N ALA A 112 1.50 12.84 9.05
CA ALA A 112 2.11 14.10 8.66
C ALA A 112 1.40 15.29 9.35
N ARG A 113 1.95 15.76 10.48
CA ARG A 113 1.30 16.82 11.29
C ARG A 113 1.09 18.11 10.50
N GLN A 114 2.08 18.54 9.72
CA GLN A 114 1.98 19.79 8.96
C GLN A 114 0.87 19.71 7.90
N GLU A 115 0.66 18.54 7.31
CA GLU A 115 -0.42 18.32 6.34
C GLU A 115 -1.81 18.40 7.02
N PHE A 116 -1.97 17.85 8.24
CA PHE A 116 -3.19 18.03 9.04
C PHE A 116 -3.46 19.52 9.32
N GLU A 117 -2.43 20.25 9.70
CA GLU A 117 -2.52 21.69 9.97
C GLU A 117 -2.91 22.48 8.70
N ALA A 118 -2.29 22.19 7.56
CA ALA A 118 -2.60 22.81 6.28
C ALA A 118 -4.05 22.54 5.82
N LEU A 119 -4.58 21.35 6.13
CA LEU A 119 -5.96 20.97 5.81
C LEU A 119 -6.98 21.44 6.86
N GLY A 120 -6.55 22.09 7.95
CA GLY A 120 -7.43 22.51 9.04
C GLY A 120 -8.03 21.34 9.84
N VAL A 121 -7.41 20.17 9.82
CA VAL A 121 -7.89 18.97 10.50
C VAL A 121 -7.15 18.78 11.83
N PRO A 122 -7.84 18.65 12.97
CA PRO A 122 -7.18 18.49 14.27
C PRO A 122 -6.38 17.17 14.34
N TYR A 123 -5.05 17.24 14.34
CA TYR A 123 -4.16 16.08 14.37
C TYR A 123 -4.43 15.13 15.54
N ALA A 124 -4.74 15.69 16.73
CA ALA A 124 -5.05 14.88 17.92
C ALA A 124 -6.33 14.03 17.78
N MET A 125 -7.23 14.44 16.89
CA MET A 125 -8.50 13.76 16.64
C MET A 125 -8.41 12.69 15.52
N ARG A 126 -7.25 12.56 14.84
CA ARG A 126 -7.11 11.69 13.66
C ARG A 126 -7.61 10.26 13.87
N GLY A 127 -7.36 9.69 15.04
CA GLY A 127 -7.83 8.34 15.37
C GLY A 127 -9.36 8.25 15.42
N LYS A 128 -10.01 9.17 16.14
CA LYS A 128 -11.47 9.25 16.24
C LYS A 128 -12.10 9.51 14.88
N LEU A 129 -11.57 10.47 14.14
CA LEU A 129 -12.04 10.78 12.78
C LEU A 129 -11.92 9.59 11.83
N THR A 130 -10.85 8.78 11.97
CA THR A 130 -10.70 7.54 11.21
C THR A 130 -11.82 6.56 11.53
N ASP A 131 -12.15 6.36 12.81
CA ASP A 131 -13.19 5.42 13.23
C ASP A 131 -14.58 5.88 12.74
N GLU A 132 -14.88 7.17 12.83
CA GLU A 132 -16.12 7.77 12.29
C GLU A 132 -16.21 7.63 10.76
N CYS A 133 -15.11 7.87 10.05
CA CYS A 133 -15.06 7.67 8.60
C CYS A 133 -15.31 6.21 8.23
N LEU A 134 -14.67 5.26 8.90
CA LEU A 134 -14.85 3.83 8.63
C LEU A 134 -16.31 3.39 8.79
N THR A 135 -16.98 3.87 9.85
CA THR A 135 -18.41 3.62 10.07
C THR A 135 -19.23 4.17 8.91
N THR A 136 -19.00 5.44 8.54
CA THR A 136 -19.70 6.08 7.42
C THR A 136 -19.48 5.34 6.09
N LEU A 137 -18.27 4.86 5.83
CA LEU A 137 -17.96 4.08 4.61
C LEU A 137 -18.81 2.79 4.55
N ARG A 138 -18.83 2.03 5.67
CA ARG A 138 -19.60 0.78 5.75
C ARG A 138 -21.11 1.02 5.55
N GLU A 139 -21.65 2.05 6.17
CA GLU A 139 -23.06 2.44 6.02
C GLU A 139 -23.37 2.89 4.59
N ALA A 140 -22.55 3.75 4.01
CA ALA A 140 -22.76 4.26 2.66
C ALA A 140 -22.69 3.18 1.56
N TRP A 141 -21.89 2.12 1.78
CA TRP A 141 -21.77 1.02 0.82
C TRP A 141 -22.88 -0.03 0.97
N GLY A 142 -23.52 -0.14 2.14
CA GLY A 142 -24.59 -1.10 2.39
C GLY A 142 -24.17 -2.55 2.10
N ALA A 143 -24.95 -3.27 1.32
CA ALA A 143 -24.69 -4.67 1.00
C ALA A 143 -23.47 -4.89 0.08
N LYS A 144 -23.15 -3.93 -0.80
CA LYS A 144 -22.00 -4.04 -1.73
C LYS A 144 -20.75 -3.45 -1.10
N GLN A 145 -20.09 -4.19 -0.24
CA GLN A 145 -18.86 -3.79 0.44
C GLN A 145 -17.65 -3.81 -0.50
N ILE A 146 -16.74 -2.83 -0.33
CA ILE A 146 -15.43 -2.79 -0.98
C ILE A 146 -14.41 -3.43 -0.03
N PRO A 147 -13.49 -4.28 -0.51
CA PRO A 147 -12.41 -4.82 0.31
C PRO A 147 -11.62 -3.70 1.00
N LEU A 148 -11.56 -3.76 2.33
CA LEU A 148 -10.97 -2.72 3.17
C LEU A 148 -9.69 -3.23 3.83
N TRP A 149 -8.62 -2.45 3.77
CA TRP A 149 -7.37 -2.70 4.48
C TRP A 149 -7.06 -1.56 5.43
N ILE A 150 -6.60 -1.87 6.65
CA ILE A 150 -6.24 -0.87 7.66
C ILE A 150 -4.73 -0.79 7.78
N GLY A 151 -4.18 0.34 7.36
CA GLY A 151 -2.75 0.63 7.43
C GLY A 151 -2.28 1.06 8.81
N GLY A 152 -1.04 0.71 9.11
CA GLY A 152 -0.31 1.13 10.30
C GLY A 152 0.17 -0.01 11.19
N ASN A 153 1.25 0.28 11.95
CA ASN A 153 1.96 -0.70 12.79
C ASN A 153 1.53 -0.65 14.27
N SER A 154 0.57 0.19 14.61
CA SER A 154 0.14 0.37 16.00
C SER A 154 -0.94 -0.63 16.42
N ALA A 155 -1.05 -0.89 17.72
CA ALA A 155 -2.15 -1.69 18.28
C ALA A 155 -3.54 -1.11 17.91
N ALA A 156 -3.65 0.22 17.71
CA ALA A 156 -4.89 0.84 17.27
C ALA A 156 -5.26 0.43 15.83
N ALA A 157 -4.29 0.29 14.92
CA ALA A 157 -4.52 -0.20 13.57
C ALA A 157 -5.01 -1.66 13.58
N ILE A 158 -4.38 -2.50 14.41
CA ILE A 158 -4.80 -3.91 14.59
C ILE A 158 -6.23 -3.99 15.10
N ARG A 159 -6.57 -3.24 16.18
CA ARG A 159 -7.94 -3.21 16.71
C ARG A 159 -8.97 -2.77 15.68
N ARG A 160 -8.64 -1.76 14.83
CA ARG A 160 -9.52 -1.32 13.73
C ARG A 160 -9.71 -2.42 12.69
N ALA A 161 -8.63 -3.09 12.29
CA ALA A 161 -8.72 -4.19 11.32
C ALA A 161 -9.68 -5.29 11.81
N ILE A 162 -9.61 -5.64 13.10
CA ILE A 162 -10.53 -6.61 13.72
C ILE A 162 -11.97 -6.05 13.78
N ALA A 163 -12.14 -4.81 14.29
CA ALA A 163 -13.47 -4.22 14.51
C ALA A 163 -14.27 -4.01 13.22
N PHE A 164 -13.58 -3.73 12.11
CA PHE A 164 -14.20 -3.47 10.81
C PHE A 164 -14.11 -4.66 9.84
N ASP A 165 -13.75 -5.85 10.31
CA ASP A 165 -13.53 -7.04 9.48
C ASP A 165 -12.71 -6.71 8.22
N ALA A 166 -11.55 -6.08 8.43
CA ALA A 166 -10.63 -5.61 7.40
C ALA A 166 -9.30 -6.35 7.47
N ALA A 167 -8.54 -6.38 6.38
CA ALA A 167 -7.17 -6.87 6.45
C ALA A 167 -6.26 -5.84 7.16
N TRP A 168 -5.35 -6.32 8.00
CA TRP A 168 -4.30 -5.48 8.55
C TRP A 168 -3.18 -5.29 7.53
N HIS A 169 -2.79 -4.04 7.32
CA HIS A 169 -1.81 -3.62 6.32
C HIS A 169 -0.63 -2.89 6.98
N PRO A 170 0.25 -3.62 7.70
CA PRO A 170 1.46 -3.03 8.29
C PRO A 170 2.46 -2.62 7.22
N LEU A 171 3.31 -1.63 7.56
CA LEU A 171 4.25 -1.02 6.64
C LEU A 171 5.70 -1.21 7.13
N ARG A 172 6.57 -1.77 6.27
CA ARG A 172 8.03 -1.84 6.49
C ARG A 172 8.39 -2.39 7.86
N VAL A 173 7.97 -3.58 8.13
CA VAL A 173 8.18 -4.30 9.39
C VAL A 173 9.18 -5.45 9.21
N THR A 174 9.73 -5.93 10.32
CA THR A 174 10.53 -7.16 10.35
C THR A 174 9.61 -8.39 10.42
N LEU A 175 10.13 -9.55 10.04
CA LEU A 175 9.40 -10.81 10.24
C LEU A 175 9.13 -11.11 11.72
N ALA A 176 10.07 -10.72 12.61
CA ALA A 176 9.90 -10.87 14.05
C ALA A 176 8.66 -10.12 14.55
N PHE A 177 8.49 -8.85 14.15
CA PHE A 177 7.31 -8.06 14.49
C PHE A 177 6.00 -8.73 14.05
N LEU A 178 5.97 -9.30 12.84
CA LEU A 178 4.77 -9.98 12.32
C LEU A 178 4.47 -11.27 13.07
N ARG A 179 5.50 -12.05 13.43
CA ARG A 179 5.34 -13.27 14.26
C ARG A 179 4.77 -12.93 15.65
N GLU A 180 5.30 -11.89 16.29
CA GLU A 180 4.81 -11.42 17.59
C GLU A 180 3.35 -10.98 17.52
N ALA A 181 2.99 -10.20 16.48
CA ALA A 181 1.62 -9.76 16.27
C ALA A 181 0.67 -10.96 16.02
N ALA A 182 1.08 -11.94 15.22
CA ALA A 182 0.31 -13.15 14.98
C ALA A 182 0.13 -13.98 16.26
N ALA A 183 1.19 -14.17 17.04
CA ALA A 183 1.15 -14.89 18.33
C ALA A 183 0.26 -14.20 19.38
N ALA A 184 0.15 -12.87 19.33
CA ALA A 184 -0.73 -12.08 20.20
C ALA A 184 -2.22 -12.10 19.77
N GLY A 185 -2.62 -12.94 18.84
CA GLY A 185 -4.00 -12.97 18.32
C GLY A 185 -4.30 -11.85 17.34
N GLY A 186 -3.37 -11.60 16.43
CA GLY A 186 -3.51 -10.61 15.35
C GLY A 186 -4.78 -10.80 14.50
N PRO A 187 -5.10 -9.84 13.62
CA PRO A 187 -6.31 -9.91 12.81
C PRO A 187 -6.26 -11.12 11.87
N PRO A 188 -7.43 -11.69 11.53
CA PRO A 188 -7.52 -12.93 10.74
C PRO A 188 -7.04 -12.77 9.30
N ARG A 189 -6.90 -11.54 8.82
CA ARG A 189 -6.40 -11.23 7.46
C ARG A 189 -5.19 -10.32 7.54
N LEU A 190 -4.08 -10.75 6.94
CA LEU A 190 -2.81 -10.04 6.91
C LEU A 190 -2.44 -9.70 5.46
N ALA A 191 -2.15 -8.43 5.21
CA ALA A 191 -1.73 -7.93 3.89
C ALA A 191 -0.56 -6.92 4.04
N PRO A 192 0.66 -7.34 4.43
CA PRO A 192 1.75 -6.43 4.73
C PRO A 192 2.30 -5.75 3.48
N ARG A 193 2.71 -4.48 3.62
CA ARG A 193 3.58 -3.79 2.66
C ARG A 193 5.02 -3.88 3.16
N ILE A 194 5.83 -4.68 2.48
CA ILE A 194 7.22 -4.90 2.82
C ILE A 194 8.14 -4.11 1.90
N ALA A 195 9.34 -3.78 2.36
CA ALA A 195 10.36 -3.20 1.50
C ALA A 195 10.71 -4.20 0.37
N LEU A 196 11.12 -3.70 -0.79
CA LEU A 196 11.72 -4.52 -1.84
C LEU A 196 13.09 -3.97 -2.19
N ARG A 197 14.12 -4.39 -1.49
CA ARG A 197 15.50 -3.97 -1.73
C ARG A 197 16.40 -5.18 -1.93
N MET A 198 16.71 -5.47 -3.19
CA MET A 198 17.57 -6.59 -3.54
C MET A 198 19.06 -6.18 -3.48
N THR A 199 19.86 -6.99 -2.81
CA THR A 199 21.33 -6.85 -2.71
C THR A 199 22.02 -8.01 -3.41
N ALA A 200 23.28 -7.80 -3.82
CA ALA A 200 24.08 -8.84 -4.48
C ALA A 200 24.47 -10.00 -3.55
N SER A 201 24.53 -9.73 -2.25
CA SER A 201 24.87 -10.71 -1.22
C SER A 201 23.84 -10.68 -0.10
N PRO A 202 23.73 -11.76 0.70
CA PRO A 202 22.81 -11.78 1.84
C PRO A 202 23.10 -10.66 2.84
N ASP A 203 22.01 -10.10 3.40
CA ASP A 203 22.07 -9.17 4.52
C ASP A 203 22.14 -9.99 5.82
N GLY A 204 23.20 -9.79 6.58
CA GLY A 204 23.46 -10.48 7.85
C GLY A 204 22.76 -9.86 9.07
N ASP A 205 22.05 -8.72 8.92
CA ASP A 205 21.33 -8.10 10.04
C ASP A 205 20.09 -8.92 10.42
N PRO A 206 20.01 -9.49 11.64
CA PRO A 206 18.83 -10.20 12.09
C PRO A 206 17.61 -9.27 12.27
N GLY A 207 17.81 -7.96 12.36
CA GLY A 207 16.77 -6.92 12.43
C GLY A 207 16.36 -6.36 11.07
N ARG A 208 16.82 -6.93 9.95
CA ARG A 208 16.49 -6.43 8.62
C ARG A 208 14.97 -6.40 8.38
N LEU A 209 14.54 -5.46 7.58
CA LEU A 209 13.13 -5.41 7.14
C LEU A 209 12.82 -6.62 6.24
N ALA A 210 11.61 -7.13 6.34
CA ALA A 210 11.11 -8.11 5.39
C ALA A 210 11.18 -7.56 3.95
N GLY A 211 11.65 -8.39 3.01
CA GLY A 211 11.81 -8.03 1.60
C GLY A 211 13.13 -7.32 1.27
N THR A 212 14.09 -7.25 2.21
CA THR A 212 15.45 -6.74 1.95
C THR A 212 16.48 -7.86 1.98
N GLY A 213 17.57 -7.73 1.21
CA GLY A 213 18.66 -8.71 1.15
C GLY A 213 18.81 -9.38 -0.22
N SER A 214 19.42 -10.56 -0.28
CA SER A 214 19.56 -11.30 -1.53
C SER A 214 18.20 -11.75 -2.05
N LEU A 215 18.14 -12.12 -3.34
CA LEU A 215 16.90 -12.66 -3.92
C LEU A 215 16.37 -13.87 -3.14
N GLU A 216 17.26 -14.77 -2.70
CA GLU A 216 16.91 -15.92 -1.89
C GLU A 216 16.25 -15.51 -0.57
N GLN A 217 16.84 -14.54 0.15
CA GLN A 217 16.26 -14.02 1.39
C GLN A 217 14.88 -13.37 1.17
N ILE A 218 14.69 -12.66 0.07
CA ILE A 218 13.40 -12.06 -0.28
C ILE A 218 12.35 -13.17 -0.53
N LEU A 219 12.71 -14.23 -1.24
CA LEU A 219 11.82 -15.36 -1.50
C LEU A 219 11.50 -16.14 -0.22
N ASP A 220 12.47 -16.31 0.67
CA ASP A 220 12.28 -16.92 1.99
C ASP A 220 11.33 -16.11 2.86
N ASP A 221 11.46 -14.77 2.85
CA ASP A 221 10.55 -13.85 3.54
C ASP A 221 9.11 -14.01 3.01
N LEU A 222 8.94 -14.07 1.70
CA LEU A 222 7.62 -14.31 1.09
C LEU A 222 7.05 -15.69 1.49
N GLY A 223 7.90 -16.71 1.56
CA GLY A 223 7.54 -18.04 2.05
C GLY A 223 7.09 -18.01 3.51
N GLU A 224 7.78 -17.25 4.36
CA GLU A 224 7.39 -17.07 5.77
C GLU A 224 6.09 -16.30 5.91
N LEU A 225 5.91 -15.21 5.16
CA LEU A 225 4.67 -14.43 5.16
C LEU A 225 3.46 -15.28 4.74
N ARG A 226 3.64 -16.17 3.77
CA ARG A 226 2.60 -17.16 3.39
C ARG A 226 2.29 -18.11 4.56
N ARG A 227 3.30 -18.59 5.29
CA ARG A 227 3.11 -19.44 6.49
C ARG A 227 2.43 -18.70 7.65
N LEU A 228 2.66 -17.39 7.77
CA LEU A 228 1.96 -16.52 8.73
C LEU A 228 0.52 -16.19 8.31
N GLY A 229 0.03 -16.69 7.18
CA GLY A 229 -1.33 -16.50 6.71
C GLY A 229 -1.57 -15.19 5.97
N ALA A 230 -0.53 -14.58 5.39
CA ALA A 230 -0.72 -13.40 4.56
C ALA A 230 -1.52 -13.77 3.29
N ASP A 231 -2.64 -13.07 3.07
CA ASP A 231 -3.45 -13.20 1.86
C ASP A 231 -2.78 -12.56 0.66
N THR A 232 -2.21 -11.38 0.88
CA THR A 232 -1.50 -10.58 -0.13
C THR A 232 -0.27 -9.94 0.51
N VAL A 233 0.84 -9.89 -0.22
CA VAL A 233 2.03 -9.12 0.16
C VAL A 233 2.25 -8.03 -0.87
N VAL A 234 2.38 -6.77 -0.42
CA VAL A 234 2.68 -5.62 -1.27
C VAL A 234 4.16 -5.31 -1.21
N LEU A 235 4.82 -5.39 -2.35
CA LEU A 235 6.24 -5.06 -2.52
C LEU A 235 6.40 -3.55 -2.72
N ASP A 236 7.24 -2.92 -1.92
CA ASP A 236 7.52 -1.48 -1.98
C ASP A 236 8.95 -1.24 -2.44
N PRO A 237 9.17 -0.94 -3.74
CA PRO A 237 10.50 -0.73 -4.30
C PRO A 237 11.11 0.65 -3.98
N TYR A 238 10.35 1.54 -3.33
CA TYR A 238 10.83 2.87 -2.98
C TYR A 238 11.42 2.88 -1.56
N HIS A 239 12.64 3.40 -1.38
CA HIS A 239 13.36 3.36 -0.09
C HIS A 239 13.42 4.72 0.62
N GLY A 240 12.94 5.78 -0.01
CA GLY A 240 12.83 7.10 0.58
C GLY A 240 13.78 8.15 0.00
N ASP A 241 14.54 7.80 -1.03
CA ASP A 241 15.29 8.75 -1.84
C ASP A 241 14.47 9.16 -3.05
N PRO A 242 14.06 10.43 -3.17
CA PRO A 242 13.30 10.92 -4.33
C PRO A 242 13.93 10.64 -5.69
N GLU A 243 15.25 10.56 -5.78
CA GLU A 243 15.96 10.28 -7.02
C GLU A 243 15.75 8.85 -7.53
N GLU A 244 15.29 7.93 -6.68
CA GLU A 244 14.90 6.57 -7.11
C GLU A 244 13.76 6.60 -8.13
N THR A 245 12.87 7.61 -8.06
CA THR A 245 11.75 7.75 -9.00
C THR A 245 12.21 8.07 -10.44
N ARG A 246 13.43 8.59 -10.62
CA ARG A 246 14.04 8.84 -11.93
C ARG A 246 14.59 7.58 -12.59
N ARG A 247 14.70 6.48 -11.83
CA ARG A 247 15.26 5.20 -12.31
C ARG A 247 14.28 4.04 -12.07
N PRO A 248 13.04 4.14 -12.57
CA PRO A 248 12.00 3.12 -12.35
C PRO A 248 12.40 1.74 -12.90
N ASP A 249 13.27 1.70 -13.90
CA ASP A 249 13.78 0.48 -14.51
C ASP A 249 14.58 -0.40 -13.53
N GLU A 250 15.23 0.17 -12.52
CA GLU A 250 15.89 -0.59 -11.44
C GLU A 250 14.85 -1.37 -10.62
N ALA A 251 13.76 -0.71 -10.25
CA ALA A 251 12.64 -1.35 -9.56
C ALA A 251 11.97 -2.42 -10.43
N TRP A 252 11.76 -2.14 -11.72
CA TRP A 252 11.15 -3.10 -12.66
C TRP A 252 11.99 -4.37 -12.82
N ARG A 253 13.34 -4.26 -12.90
CA ARG A 253 14.25 -5.42 -12.94
C ARG A 253 14.13 -6.26 -11.67
N THR A 254 14.10 -5.63 -10.51
CA THR A 254 13.95 -6.34 -9.22
C THR A 254 12.60 -7.04 -9.13
N LEU A 255 11.52 -6.38 -9.51
CA LEU A 255 10.18 -6.97 -9.56
C LEU A 255 10.11 -8.16 -10.52
N ALA A 256 10.73 -8.06 -11.70
CA ALA A 256 10.78 -9.14 -12.68
C ALA A 256 11.52 -10.37 -12.12
N ALA A 257 12.65 -10.17 -11.42
CA ALA A 257 13.38 -11.25 -10.79
C ALA A 257 12.53 -11.96 -9.72
N VAL A 258 11.87 -11.20 -8.83
CA VAL A 258 10.98 -11.78 -7.82
C VAL A 258 9.80 -12.52 -8.46
N ALA A 259 9.12 -11.91 -9.43
CA ALA A 259 7.96 -12.50 -10.10
C ALA A 259 8.30 -13.83 -10.80
N THR A 260 9.46 -13.92 -11.44
CA THR A 260 9.93 -15.12 -12.13
C THR A 260 10.15 -16.26 -11.15
N HIS A 261 10.91 -16.02 -10.08
CA HIS A 261 11.28 -17.07 -9.12
C HIS A 261 10.13 -17.47 -8.20
N TRP A 262 9.28 -16.51 -7.79
CA TRP A 262 8.13 -16.80 -6.94
C TRP A 262 7.15 -17.79 -7.60
N ARG A 263 6.88 -17.62 -8.92
CA ARG A 263 5.96 -18.51 -9.66
C ARG A 263 6.50 -19.92 -9.87
N THR A 264 7.81 -20.05 -9.98
CA THR A 264 8.43 -21.39 -10.13
C THR A 264 8.52 -22.17 -8.81
N ALA A 265 8.41 -21.48 -7.68
CA ALA A 265 8.43 -22.06 -6.34
C ALA A 265 7.04 -22.27 -5.72
N SER A 266 5.96 -21.85 -6.40
CA SER A 266 4.56 -21.96 -5.95
C SER A 266 3.85 -23.10 -6.62
#